data_2ea3822ab15ba9487c0bab2c59665dd2
#
_entry.id   2ea3822ab15ba9487c0bab2c59665dd2
#
_cell.length_a   1.000
_cell.length_b   1.000
_cell.length_c   1.000
_cell.angle_alpha   90.00
_cell.angle_beta   90.00
_cell.angle_gamma   90.00
#
_symmetry.space_group_name_H-M   'P 1'
#
loop_
_entity.id
_entity.type
_entity.pdbx_description
1 polymer ?
#
loop_
_entity_poly.entity_id
_entity_poly.type
_entity_poly.pdbx_seq_one_letter_code
_entity_poly.pdbx_strand_id
1 'polypeptide(L)'
;MSKATRIGLSGIVLALALGATHAQSPATQGTPAPPTPAANTAAPAAGAEQGPSEVVQTAAEGMLHALDKDRAAYRRDPAKVGDLVNAYLLPHWDTEYSARLVLGRYWRTATPEQRQHFIDAFYHSLLANYGAALSEFTADRLKIYPTTADPAKPIATVRTEVKRDNGDRVSVNYYMHKTAQGWKAWDVVIDGISYVNSYRTDFGEQIEQQGIDSVIKRLEAGEKPGAIGKQTATKS
;
A
#
# COMPACT_ATOMS: atom_id res chain seq x y z
N MET A 1 -14.49 39.30 -13.12
CA MET A 1 -15.39 38.32 -12.50
C MET A 1 -15.15 36.98 -13.20
N SER A 2 -14.29 36.16 -12.67
CA SER A 2 -13.98 34.83 -13.25
C SER A 2 -14.04 33.80 -12.14
N LYS A 3 -14.98 32.87 -12.27
CA LYS A 3 -15.26 31.82 -11.28
C LYS A 3 -14.19 30.75 -11.38
N ALA A 4 -13.37 30.62 -10.34
CA ALA A 4 -12.46 29.51 -10.18
C ALA A 4 -13.27 28.26 -9.77
N THR A 5 -13.32 27.27 -10.65
CA THR A 5 -13.90 25.95 -10.37
C THR A 5 -12.92 25.16 -9.52
N ARG A 6 -13.23 25.05 -8.26
CA ARG A 6 -12.56 24.14 -7.33
C ARG A 6 -13.03 22.71 -7.64
N ILE A 7 -12.18 21.91 -8.24
CA ILE A 7 -12.39 20.46 -8.29
C ILE A 7 -11.90 19.90 -6.96
N GLY A 8 -12.88 19.66 -6.08
CA GLY A 8 -12.64 19.01 -4.80
C GLY A 8 -12.31 17.53 -5.00
N LEU A 9 -11.17 17.13 -4.48
CA LEU A 9 -10.86 15.72 -4.26
C LEU A 9 -11.76 15.26 -3.11
N SER A 10 -12.91 14.68 -3.45
CA SER A 10 -13.85 14.17 -2.46
C SER A 10 -13.25 13.00 -1.71
N GLY A 11 -13.12 13.21 -0.41
CA GLY A 11 -12.69 12.22 0.55
C GLY A 11 -13.60 11.00 0.54
N ILE A 12 -13.01 9.88 0.84
CA ILE A 12 -13.69 8.63 1.15
C ILE A 12 -14.39 8.84 2.49
N VAL A 13 -15.69 9.08 2.48
CA VAL A 13 -16.53 9.16 3.68
C VAL A 13 -17.25 7.84 3.86
N LEU A 14 -17.06 7.27 5.04
CA LEU A 14 -17.67 6.05 5.56
C LEU A 14 -19.08 6.37 6.08
N ALA A 15 -20.09 5.67 5.60
CA ALA A 15 -21.41 5.65 6.22
C ALA A 15 -21.80 4.22 6.60
N LEU A 16 -21.99 3.99 7.91
CA LEU A 16 -22.62 2.78 8.47
C LEU A 16 -24.13 2.84 8.29
N ALA A 17 -24.73 1.72 7.88
CA ALA A 17 -26.13 1.45 8.14
C ALA A 17 -26.29 0.00 8.65
N LEU A 18 -26.80 -0.10 9.88
CA LEU A 18 -27.27 -1.33 10.53
C LEU A 18 -28.58 -1.78 9.88
N GLY A 19 -28.72 -3.09 9.71
CA GLY A 19 -29.98 -3.72 9.42
C GLY A 19 -29.96 -5.19 9.82
N ALA A 20 -30.48 -5.48 11.02
CA ALA A 20 -30.71 -6.85 11.50
C ALA A 20 -32.09 -7.30 11.05
N THR A 21 -32.23 -8.51 10.53
CA THR A 21 -33.46 -9.28 10.59
C THR A 21 -33.19 -10.77 10.67
N HIS A 22 -33.72 -11.36 11.72
CA HIS A 22 -33.78 -12.80 12.02
C HIS A 22 -34.84 -13.45 11.13
N ALA A 23 -34.56 -14.64 10.63
CA ALA A 23 -35.60 -15.62 10.32
C ALA A 23 -35.08 -17.03 10.61
N GLN A 24 -35.80 -17.70 11.51
CA GLN A 24 -35.59 -19.09 11.91
C GLN A 24 -36.38 -20.06 10.99
N SER A 25 -35.80 -21.28 10.88
CA SER A 25 -36.50 -22.61 10.86
C SER A 25 -36.68 -23.28 9.50
N PRO A 26 -36.88 -24.61 9.48
CA PRO A 26 -36.66 -25.67 10.45
C PRO A 26 -35.75 -26.82 9.95
N ALA A 27 -35.43 -27.71 10.90
CA ALA A 27 -34.67 -28.94 10.73
C ALA A 27 -35.34 -29.98 9.82
N THR A 28 -34.51 -30.57 8.94
CA THR A 28 -34.83 -31.84 8.28
C THR A 28 -33.67 -32.80 8.50
N GLN A 29 -33.96 -33.93 9.15
CA GLN A 29 -33.05 -35.06 9.34
C GLN A 29 -32.79 -35.72 7.99
N GLY A 30 -31.54 -35.95 7.65
CA GLY A 30 -31.15 -36.63 6.41
C GLY A 30 -29.75 -37.26 6.53
N THR A 31 -29.71 -38.58 6.66
CA THR A 31 -28.74 -39.58 6.24
C THR A 31 -27.23 -39.24 6.31
N PRO A 32 -26.40 -40.09 6.98
CA PRO A 32 -24.94 -39.87 7.05
C PRO A 32 -24.30 -40.08 5.67
N ALA A 33 -23.63 -39.05 5.19
CA ALA A 33 -22.76 -39.10 4.00
C ALA A 33 -21.41 -39.76 4.35
N PRO A 34 -20.74 -40.41 3.37
CA PRO A 34 -19.47 -41.07 3.59
C PRO A 34 -18.37 -40.07 3.96
N PRO A 35 -17.29 -40.47 4.64
CA PRO A 35 -16.26 -39.57 5.09
C PRO A 35 -15.52 -38.97 3.90
N THR A 36 -15.60 -37.67 3.79
CA THR A 36 -14.75 -36.86 2.89
C THR A 36 -13.29 -36.99 3.31
N PRO A 37 -12.34 -37.18 2.40
CA PRO A 37 -10.94 -37.19 2.74
C PRO A 37 -10.56 -35.88 3.44
N ALA A 38 -9.98 -35.98 4.62
CA ALA A 38 -9.47 -34.83 5.36
C ALA A 38 -8.54 -34.03 4.46
N ALA A 39 -8.92 -32.80 4.18
CA ALA A 39 -8.01 -31.81 3.61
C ALA A 39 -6.80 -31.74 4.55
N ASN A 40 -5.67 -32.20 4.05
CA ASN A 40 -4.41 -32.16 4.75
C ASN A 40 -3.99 -30.69 4.87
N THR A 41 -4.46 -30.02 5.91
CA THR A 41 -3.99 -28.69 6.30
C THR A 41 -2.58 -28.89 6.85
N ALA A 42 -1.61 -29.02 5.97
CA ALA A 42 -0.21 -29.01 6.35
C ALA A 42 0.04 -27.69 7.08
N ALA A 43 0.30 -27.76 8.37
CA ALA A 43 0.85 -26.65 9.13
C ALA A 43 2.10 -26.14 8.38
N PRO A 44 2.31 -24.82 8.23
CA PRO A 44 3.48 -24.31 7.56
C PRO A 44 4.72 -24.86 8.27
N ALA A 45 5.56 -25.55 7.53
CA ALA A 45 6.83 -26.07 8.01
C ALA A 45 7.64 -24.89 8.57
N ALA A 46 7.98 -24.94 9.86
CA ALA A 46 8.82 -23.94 10.50
C ALA A 46 10.16 -23.88 9.74
N GLY A 47 10.36 -22.82 8.93
CA GLY A 47 11.55 -22.60 8.10
C GLY A 47 11.28 -22.38 6.61
N ALA A 48 10.06 -22.53 6.11
CA ALA A 48 9.76 -22.18 4.72
C ALA A 48 9.77 -20.67 4.54
N GLU A 49 10.56 -20.19 3.59
CA GLU A 49 10.60 -18.77 3.23
C GLU A 49 9.21 -18.34 2.72
N GLN A 50 8.65 -17.28 3.29
CA GLN A 50 7.34 -16.76 2.86
C GLN A 50 7.35 -16.39 1.39
N GLY A 51 6.32 -16.81 0.67
CA GLY A 51 6.07 -16.37 -0.70
C GLY A 51 5.61 -14.91 -0.77
N PRO A 52 5.63 -14.28 -1.97
CA PRO A 52 5.33 -12.86 -2.11
C PRO A 52 3.91 -12.49 -1.65
N SER A 53 2.89 -13.30 -1.93
CA SER A 53 1.52 -13.04 -1.45
C SER A 53 1.38 -13.24 0.06
N GLU A 54 2.10 -14.18 0.65
CA GLU A 54 2.11 -14.41 2.10
C GLU A 54 2.75 -13.22 2.85
N VAL A 55 3.81 -12.64 2.29
CA VAL A 55 4.44 -11.43 2.84
C VAL A 55 3.44 -10.27 2.87
N VAL A 56 2.73 -10.02 1.76
CA VAL A 56 1.71 -8.96 1.70
C VAL A 56 0.57 -9.25 2.67
N GLN A 57 0.13 -10.50 2.76
CA GLN A 57 -0.92 -10.91 3.69
C GLN A 57 -0.51 -10.70 5.14
N THR A 58 0.67 -11.20 5.54
CA THR A 58 1.19 -11.06 6.91
C THR A 58 1.31 -9.59 7.30
N ALA A 59 1.84 -8.74 6.41
CA ALA A 59 1.98 -7.31 6.64
C ALA A 59 0.62 -6.62 6.83
N ALA A 60 -0.35 -6.93 5.96
CA ALA A 60 -1.69 -6.37 6.04
C ALA A 60 -2.45 -6.84 7.28
N GLU A 61 -2.43 -8.12 7.60
CA GLU A 61 -3.09 -8.70 8.78
C GLU A 61 -2.51 -8.14 10.08
N GLY A 62 -1.17 -8.05 10.18
CA GLY A 62 -0.50 -7.48 11.34
C GLY A 62 -0.90 -6.02 11.58
N MET A 63 -0.90 -5.21 10.54
CA MET A 63 -1.32 -3.82 10.62
C MET A 63 -2.80 -3.68 10.99
N LEU A 64 -3.69 -4.45 10.35
CA LEU A 64 -5.12 -4.40 10.60
C LEU A 64 -5.46 -4.84 12.02
N HIS A 65 -4.83 -5.94 12.50
CA HIS A 65 -5.00 -6.38 13.88
C HIS A 65 -4.56 -5.33 14.91
N ALA A 66 -3.46 -4.63 14.63
CA ALA A 66 -3.00 -3.54 15.49
C ALA A 66 -3.93 -2.33 15.45
N LEU A 67 -4.44 -1.95 14.26
CA LEU A 67 -5.44 -0.89 14.11
C LEU A 67 -6.74 -1.20 14.86
N ASP A 68 -7.20 -2.46 14.81
CA ASP A 68 -8.46 -2.87 15.45
C ASP A 68 -8.43 -2.80 16.97
N LYS A 69 -7.24 -2.82 17.59
CA LYS A 69 -7.11 -2.67 19.05
C LYS A 69 -7.56 -1.30 19.57
N ASP A 70 -7.31 -0.22 18.82
CA ASP A 70 -7.73 1.13 19.21
C ASP A 70 -7.87 2.07 18.01
N ARG A 71 -8.78 1.77 17.09
CA ARG A 71 -9.06 2.61 15.92
C ARG A 71 -9.41 4.06 16.29
N ALA A 72 -10.05 4.26 17.45
CA ALA A 72 -10.42 5.58 17.89
C ALA A 72 -9.20 6.45 18.24
N ALA A 73 -8.15 5.85 18.80
CA ALA A 73 -6.89 6.55 19.05
C ALA A 73 -6.17 6.94 17.75
N TYR A 74 -6.11 6.04 16.77
CA TYR A 74 -5.48 6.31 15.47
C TYR A 74 -6.23 7.37 14.65
N ARG A 75 -7.57 7.43 14.75
CA ARG A 75 -8.36 8.50 14.13
C ARG A 75 -8.13 9.85 14.77
N ARG A 76 -7.94 9.89 16.10
CA ARG A 76 -7.65 11.14 16.82
C ARG A 76 -6.23 11.63 16.60
N ASP A 77 -5.30 10.71 16.41
CA ASP A 77 -3.88 11.00 16.24
C ASP A 77 -3.30 10.15 15.07
N PRO A 78 -3.47 10.61 13.83
CA PRO A 78 -2.97 9.90 12.65
C PRO A 78 -1.46 9.72 12.63
N ALA A 79 -0.69 10.52 13.40
CA ALA A 79 0.77 10.35 13.49
C ALA A 79 1.14 8.97 14.05
N LYS A 80 0.33 8.42 14.96
CA LYS A 80 0.52 7.06 15.51
C LYS A 80 0.40 5.95 14.48
N VAL A 81 -0.24 6.21 13.33
CA VAL A 81 -0.29 5.25 12.23
C VAL A 81 1.12 5.00 11.66
N GLY A 82 2.01 5.98 11.78
CA GLY A 82 3.41 5.83 11.40
C GLY A 82 4.10 4.69 12.14
N ASP A 83 3.83 4.51 13.43
CA ASP A 83 4.40 3.42 14.23
C ASP A 83 3.95 2.06 13.71
N LEU A 84 2.68 1.95 13.28
CA LEU A 84 2.15 0.72 12.69
C LEU A 84 2.77 0.44 11.32
N VAL A 85 2.93 1.47 10.49
CA VAL A 85 3.60 1.32 9.20
C VAL A 85 5.05 0.87 9.40
N ASN A 86 5.75 1.46 10.37
CA ASN A 86 7.13 1.08 10.73
C ASN A 86 7.22 -0.38 11.21
N ALA A 87 6.24 -0.82 12.00
CA ALA A 87 6.25 -2.16 12.58
C ALA A 87 5.83 -3.26 11.59
N TYR A 88 4.87 -2.99 10.73
CA TYR A 88 4.21 -4.02 9.93
C TYR A 88 4.42 -3.91 8.42
N LEU A 89 4.55 -2.70 7.86
CA LEU A 89 4.69 -2.54 6.41
C LEU A 89 6.13 -2.30 5.97
N LEU A 90 6.84 -1.41 6.68
CA LEU A 90 8.20 -1.00 6.29
C LEU A 90 9.22 -2.16 6.26
N PRO A 91 9.18 -3.17 7.16
CA PRO A 91 10.07 -4.32 7.07
C PRO A 91 9.94 -5.11 5.76
N HIS A 92 8.78 -5.01 5.09
CA HIS A 92 8.47 -5.67 3.83
C HIS A 92 8.59 -4.75 2.60
N TRP A 93 9.17 -3.56 2.79
CA TRP A 93 9.37 -2.57 1.72
C TRP A 93 10.87 -2.29 1.51
N ASP A 94 11.30 -2.19 0.27
CA ASP A 94 12.66 -1.76 -0.08
C ASP A 94 12.66 -0.26 -0.37
N THR A 95 12.81 0.54 0.67
CA THR A 95 12.76 2.01 0.60
C THR A 95 13.92 2.58 -0.22
N GLU A 96 15.11 2.02 -0.11
CA GLU A 96 16.27 2.47 -0.86
C GLU A 96 16.10 2.18 -2.35
N TYR A 97 15.65 0.98 -2.70
CA TYR A 97 15.41 0.62 -4.09
C TYR A 97 14.32 1.50 -4.71
N SER A 98 13.21 1.73 -3.99
CA SER A 98 12.12 2.63 -4.41
C SER A 98 12.63 4.05 -4.63
N ALA A 99 13.36 4.62 -3.67
CA ALA A 99 13.92 5.96 -3.76
C ALA A 99 14.92 6.10 -4.92
N ARG A 100 15.74 5.07 -5.16
CA ARG A 100 16.66 5.01 -6.29
C ARG A 100 15.92 5.08 -7.62
N LEU A 101 14.79 4.38 -7.75
CA LEU A 101 13.97 4.41 -8.95
C LEU A 101 13.26 5.74 -9.11
N VAL A 102 12.77 6.33 -8.03
CA VAL A 102 12.12 7.64 -7.99
C VAL A 102 13.10 8.74 -8.40
N LEU A 103 14.29 8.80 -7.83
CA LEU A 103 15.32 9.77 -8.20
C LEU A 103 15.89 9.53 -9.63
N GLY A 104 15.83 8.29 -10.12
CA GLY A 104 16.25 7.94 -11.47
C GLY A 104 17.69 8.37 -11.77
N ARG A 105 17.87 9.27 -12.77
CA ARG A 105 19.20 9.78 -13.16
C ARG A 105 19.92 10.52 -12.02
N TYR A 106 19.14 11.19 -11.17
CA TYR A 106 19.70 12.02 -10.09
C TYR A 106 20.27 11.17 -8.94
N TRP A 107 19.87 9.91 -8.79
CA TRP A 107 20.48 9.01 -7.82
C TRP A 107 21.99 8.90 -7.97
N ARG A 108 22.49 8.89 -9.21
CA ARG A 108 23.94 8.74 -9.46
C ARG A 108 24.74 9.99 -9.14
N THR A 109 24.13 11.16 -9.24
CA THR A 109 24.78 12.44 -8.99
C THR A 109 24.59 12.94 -7.54
N ALA A 110 23.58 12.41 -6.83
CA ALA A 110 23.33 12.72 -5.43
C ALA A 110 24.44 12.16 -4.53
N THR A 111 24.82 12.91 -3.50
CA THR A 111 25.72 12.41 -2.46
C THR A 111 25.05 11.34 -1.61
N PRO A 112 25.81 10.52 -0.85
CA PRO A 112 25.22 9.56 0.08
C PRO A 112 24.28 10.23 1.09
N GLU A 113 24.62 11.40 1.60
CA GLU A 113 23.83 12.19 2.54
C GLU A 113 22.52 12.65 1.91
N GLN A 114 22.57 13.19 0.68
CA GLN A 114 21.37 13.58 -0.06
C GLN A 114 20.45 12.42 -0.33
N ARG A 115 20.98 11.23 -0.66
CA ARG A 115 20.17 10.01 -0.85
C ARG A 115 19.44 9.63 0.43
N GLN A 116 20.15 9.62 1.57
CA GLN A 116 19.56 9.28 2.86
C GLN A 116 18.50 10.30 3.28
N HIS A 117 18.80 11.59 3.20
CA HIS A 117 17.83 12.65 3.51
C HIS A 117 16.59 12.57 2.60
N PHE A 118 16.77 12.26 1.32
CA PHE A 118 15.64 12.08 0.41
C PHE A 118 14.78 10.88 0.80
N ILE A 119 15.37 9.72 1.14
CA ILE A 119 14.65 8.53 1.58
C ILE A 119 13.80 8.87 2.80
N ASP A 120 14.40 9.47 3.82
CA ASP A 120 13.74 9.78 5.08
C ASP A 120 12.63 10.83 4.89
N ALA A 121 12.92 11.93 4.21
CA ALA A 121 11.96 13.00 3.96
C ALA A 121 10.79 12.54 3.06
N PHE A 122 11.05 11.75 2.03
CA PHE A 122 10.03 11.20 1.16
C PHE A 122 9.11 10.25 1.91
N TYR A 123 9.68 9.33 2.70
CA TYR A 123 8.92 8.41 3.52
C TYR A 123 8.04 9.15 4.55
N HIS A 124 8.62 10.10 5.30
CA HIS A 124 7.85 10.91 6.25
C HIS A 124 6.73 11.71 5.59
N SER A 125 7.00 12.28 4.41
CA SER A 125 6.00 13.00 3.64
C SER A 125 4.86 12.08 3.18
N LEU A 126 5.15 10.84 2.77
CA LEU A 126 4.11 9.84 2.43
C LEU A 126 3.25 9.53 3.65
N LEU A 127 3.84 9.28 4.83
CA LEU A 127 3.11 9.03 6.07
C LEU A 127 2.21 10.19 6.45
N ALA A 128 2.73 11.42 6.43
CA ALA A 128 1.97 12.62 6.79
C ALA A 128 0.76 12.83 5.87
N ASN A 129 0.89 12.49 4.60
CA ASN A 129 -0.17 12.74 3.62
C ASN A 129 -1.17 11.58 3.44
N TYR A 130 -0.76 10.35 3.72
CA TYR A 130 -1.58 9.16 3.48
C TYR A 130 -1.86 8.33 4.73
N GLY A 131 -1.18 8.59 5.85
CA GLY A 131 -1.35 7.83 7.10
C GLY A 131 -2.78 7.81 7.61
N ALA A 132 -3.50 8.94 7.55
CA ALA A 132 -4.90 9.01 7.94
C ALA A 132 -5.79 8.06 7.13
N ALA A 133 -5.56 7.93 5.82
CA ALA A 133 -6.32 7.01 4.97
C ALA A 133 -6.07 5.55 5.34
N LEU A 134 -4.87 5.21 5.83
CA LEU A 134 -4.56 3.87 6.29
C LEU A 134 -5.33 3.49 7.56
N SER A 135 -5.68 4.46 8.43
CA SER A 135 -6.44 4.20 9.65
C SER A 135 -7.90 3.76 9.39
N GLU A 136 -8.42 4.07 8.20
CA GLU A 136 -9.78 3.69 7.78
C GLU A 136 -9.85 2.32 7.11
N PHE A 137 -8.70 1.65 6.94
CA PHE A 137 -8.63 0.36 6.26
C PHE A 137 -9.19 -0.75 7.14
N THR A 138 -9.97 -1.70 6.55
CA THR A 138 -10.54 -2.85 7.23
C THR A 138 -10.29 -4.14 6.45
N ALA A 139 -10.22 -5.27 7.14
CA ALA A 139 -9.88 -6.57 6.56
C ALA A 139 -10.90 -7.05 5.50
N ASP A 140 -12.18 -6.75 5.70
CA ASP A 140 -13.27 -7.13 4.79
C ASP A 140 -13.21 -6.40 3.43
N ARG A 141 -12.39 -5.35 3.34
CA ARG A 141 -12.19 -4.56 2.12
C ARG A 141 -11.03 -5.04 1.28
N LEU A 142 -10.10 -5.81 1.85
CA LEU A 142 -8.90 -6.27 1.16
C LEU A 142 -9.09 -7.69 0.64
N LYS A 143 -8.86 -7.89 -0.65
CA LYS A 143 -8.75 -9.20 -1.26
C LYS A 143 -7.35 -9.35 -1.83
N ILE A 144 -6.61 -10.36 -1.38
CA ILE A 144 -5.28 -10.71 -1.87
C ILE A 144 -5.43 -11.95 -2.76
N TYR A 145 -4.90 -11.88 -3.97
CA TYR A 145 -4.89 -13.00 -4.88
C TYR A 145 -3.63 -13.84 -4.71
N PRO A 146 -3.74 -15.16 -4.66
CA PRO A 146 -2.57 -16.04 -4.61
C PRO A 146 -1.59 -15.72 -5.74
N THR A 147 -0.32 -15.62 -5.41
CA THR A 147 0.75 -15.38 -6.37
C THR A 147 1.80 -16.46 -6.17
N THR A 148 1.99 -17.29 -7.20
CA THR A 148 3.11 -18.23 -7.23
C THR A 148 4.31 -17.51 -7.85
N ALA A 149 5.37 -17.35 -7.07
CA ALA A 149 6.62 -16.82 -7.61
C ALA A 149 7.25 -17.89 -8.54
N ASP A 150 7.74 -17.44 -9.68
CA ASP A 150 8.59 -18.26 -10.55
C ASP A 150 9.96 -18.41 -9.86
N PRO A 151 10.40 -19.62 -9.50
CA PRO A 151 11.69 -19.82 -8.84
C PRO A 151 12.89 -19.30 -9.65
N ALA A 152 12.74 -19.19 -10.97
CA ALA A 152 13.79 -18.70 -11.87
C ALA A 152 13.83 -17.16 -11.93
N LYS A 153 12.84 -16.46 -11.36
CA LYS A 153 12.73 -15.00 -11.43
C LYS A 153 12.70 -14.38 -10.04
N PRO A 154 13.61 -13.46 -9.73
CA PRO A 154 13.63 -12.78 -8.44
C PRO A 154 12.62 -11.61 -8.36
N ILE A 155 11.54 -11.64 -9.15
CA ILE A 155 10.50 -10.63 -9.22
C ILE A 155 9.12 -11.28 -9.17
N ALA A 156 8.15 -10.59 -8.55
CA ALA A 156 6.75 -11.01 -8.49
C ALA A 156 5.82 -9.80 -8.49
N THR A 157 4.58 -10.02 -8.90
CA THR A 157 3.49 -9.03 -8.74
C THR A 157 2.39 -9.65 -7.89
N VAL A 158 2.18 -9.13 -6.70
CA VAL A 158 1.06 -9.51 -5.85
C VAL A 158 -0.13 -8.63 -6.20
N ARG A 159 -1.20 -9.26 -6.70
CA ARG A 159 -2.43 -8.57 -7.06
C ARG A 159 -3.35 -8.51 -5.86
N THR A 160 -3.88 -7.33 -5.58
CA THR A 160 -4.90 -7.14 -4.56
C THR A 160 -6.01 -6.24 -5.08
N GLU A 161 -7.16 -6.32 -4.45
CA GLU A 161 -8.28 -5.40 -4.67
C GLU A 161 -8.73 -4.82 -3.33
N VAL A 162 -9.04 -3.55 -3.34
CA VAL A 162 -9.61 -2.83 -2.21
C VAL A 162 -11.03 -2.39 -2.55
N LYS A 163 -11.99 -2.79 -1.74
CA LYS A 163 -13.38 -2.36 -1.87
C LYS A 163 -13.56 -0.98 -1.25
N ARG A 164 -14.10 -0.02 -1.99
CA ARG A 164 -14.47 1.31 -1.52
C ARG A 164 -15.86 1.30 -0.86
N ASP A 165 -16.19 2.38 -0.14
CA ASP A 165 -17.50 2.54 0.52
C ASP A 165 -18.69 2.51 -0.46
N ASN A 166 -18.48 3.03 -1.68
CA ASN A 166 -19.48 3.00 -2.75
C ASN A 166 -19.64 1.63 -3.42
N GLY A 167 -18.88 0.63 -2.97
CA GLY A 167 -18.88 -0.73 -3.52
C GLY A 167 -17.90 -0.98 -4.66
N ASP A 168 -17.31 0.06 -5.24
CA ASP A 168 -16.31 -0.06 -6.30
C ASP A 168 -15.06 -0.79 -5.78
N ARG A 169 -14.39 -1.49 -6.68
CA ARG A 169 -13.11 -2.15 -6.41
C ARG A 169 -11.98 -1.41 -7.08
N VAL A 170 -10.92 -1.17 -6.31
CA VAL A 170 -9.68 -0.56 -6.77
C VAL A 170 -8.62 -1.65 -6.84
N SER A 171 -7.99 -1.78 -7.99
CA SER A 171 -6.83 -2.66 -8.14
C SER A 171 -5.62 -2.03 -7.46
N VAL A 172 -4.99 -2.78 -6.56
CA VAL A 172 -3.75 -2.38 -5.88
C VAL A 172 -2.74 -3.51 -6.03
N ASN A 173 -1.74 -3.32 -6.88
CA ASN A 173 -0.74 -4.33 -7.17
C ASN A 173 0.60 -3.93 -6.56
N TYR A 174 1.22 -4.87 -5.84
CA TYR A 174 2.56 -4.67 -5.26
C TYR A 174 3.59 -5.32 -6.17
N TYR A 175 4.54 -4.54 -6.65
CA TYR A 175 5.70 -5.04 -7.38
C TYR A 175 6.79 -5.36 -6.38
N MET A 176 7.20 -6.61 -6.37
CA MET A 176 8.11 -7.17 -5.38
C MET A 176 9.35 -7.75 -6.03
N HIS A 177 10.44 -7.77 -5.29
CA HIS A 177 11.63 -8.50 -5.65
C HIS A 177 12.15 -9.32 -4.47
N LYS A 178 12.91 -10.36 -4.78
CA LYS A 178 13.54 -11.21 -3.79
C LYS A 178 14.87 -10.60 -3.37
N THR A 179 15.07 -10.43 -2.07
CA THR A 179 16.31 -9.95 -1.44
C THR A 179 16.91 -11.04 -0.57
N ALA A 180 18.07 -10.78 0.03
CA ALA A 180 18.64 -11.67 1.03
C ALA A 180 17.78 -11.78 2.31
N GLN A 181 16.88 -10.83 2.54
CA GLN A 181 15.94 -10.81 3.67
C GLN A 181 14.52 -11.27 3.29
N GLY A 182 14.36 -11.94 2.15
CA GLY A 182 13.08 -12.38 1.63
C GLY A 182 12.46 -11.42 0.59
N TRP A 183 11.18 -11.58 0.34
CA TRP A 183 10.45 -10.75 -0.62
C TRP A 183 10.18 -9.36 -0.04
N LYS A 184 10.49 -8.30 -0.83
CA LYS A 184 10.19 -6.91 -0.50
C LYS A 184 9.47 -6.21 -1.64
N ALA A 185 8.46 -5.42 -1.30
CA ALA A 185 7.80 -4.54 -2.26
C ALA A 185 8.67 -3.30 -2.53
N TRP A 186 8.61 -2.80 -3.75
CA TRP A 186 9.33 -1.60 -4.17
C TRP A 186 8.46 -0.61 -4.95
N ASP A 187 7.31 -1.04 -5.46
CA ASP A 187 6.32 -0.16 -6.09
C ASP A 187 4.91 -0.64 -5.78
N VAL A 188 3.99 0.29 -5.73
CA VAL A 188 2.56 0.05 -5.73
C VAL A 188 1.94 0.65 -6.97
N VAL A 189 1.11 -0.15 -7.65
CA VAL A 189 0.38 0.26 -8.85
C VAL A 189 -1.10 0.24 -8.52
N ILE A 190 -1.72 1.42 -8.49
CA ILE A 190 -3.14 1.60 -8.15
C ILE A 190 -3.90 1.99 -9.42
N ASP A 191 -4.90 1.20 -9.79
CA ASP A 191 -5.68 1.37 -11.03
C ASP A 191 -4.77 1.57 -12.27
N GLY A 192 -3.67 0.82 -12.35
CA GLY A 192 -2.71 0.88 -13.44
C GLY A 192 -1.66 1.99 -13.33
N ILE A 193 -1.73 2.86 -12.34
CA ILE A 193 -0.78 3.97 -12.14
C ILE A 193 0.32 3.55 -11.15
N SER A 194 1.56 3.46 -11.63
CA SER A 194 2.75 3.22 -10.79
C SER A 194 3.09 4.47 -9.99
N TYR A 195 3.21 4.31 -8.69
CA TYR A 195 3.56 5.41 -7.79
C TYR A 195 5.03 5.80 -7.92
N VAL A 196 5.92 4.83 -8.08
CA VAL A 196 7.34 5.10 -8.34
C VAL A 196 7.52 5.90 -9.63
N ASN A 197 6.84 5.53 -10.72
CA ASN A 197 6.96 6.27 -11.98
C ASN A 197 6.34 7.67 -11.90
N SER A 198 5.22 7.81 -11.19
CA SER A 198 4.58 9.12 -11.00
C SER A 198 5.49 10.07 -10.24
N TYR A 199 6.05 9.63 -9.11
CA TYR A 199 7.00 10.43 -8.33
C TYR A 199 8.32 10.69 -9.07
N ARG A 200 8.79 9.71 -9.86
CA ARG A 200 9.98 9.90 -10.70
C ARG A 200 9.81 11.03 -11.70
N THR A 201 8.65 11.12 -12.33
CA THR A 201 8.35 12.21 -13.25
C THR A 201 8.29 13.55 -12.53
N ASP A 202 7.52 13.60 -11.46
CA ASP A 202 7.28 14.82 -10.70
C ASP A 202 8.56 15.35 -10.03
N PHE A 203 9.31 14.53 -9.30
CA PHE A 203 10.58 14.95 -8.70
C PHE A 203 11.66 15.19 -9.76
N GLY A 204 11.63 14.47 -10.88
CA GLY A 204 12.54 14.72 -12.00
C GLY A 204 12.44 16.14 -12.50
N GLU A 205 11.23 16.64 -12.74
CA GLU A 205 10.97 18.02 -13.15
C GLU A 205 11.38 19.03 -12.06
N GLN A 206 11.07 18.75 -10.80
CA GLN A 206 11.40 19.65 -9.70
C GLN A 206 12.91 19.75 -9.46
N ILE A 207 13.62 18.61 -9.49
CA ILE A 207 15.08 18.59 -9.31
C ILE A 207 15.79 19.32 -10.46
N GLU A 208 15.28 19.19 -11.68
CA GLU A 208 15.84 19.91 -12.85
C GLU A 208 15.71 21.42 -12.70
N GLN A 209 14.61 21.90 -12.11
CA GLN A 209 14.34 23.33 -11.94
C GLN A 209 15.00 23.94 -10.71
N GLN A 210 15.09 23.21 -9.60
CA GLN A 210 15.38 23.75 -8.28
C GLN A 210 16.51 23.02 -7.54
N GLY A 211 17.01 21.91 -8.09
CA GLY A 211 18.00 21.07 -7.44
C GLY A 211 17.41 20.12 -6.38
N ILE A 212 18.15 19.05 -6.07
CA ILE A 212 17.73 17.98 -5.15
C ILE A 212 17.53 18.49 -3.71
N ASP A 213 18.38 19.40 -3.23
CA ASP A 213 18.30 19.93 -1.86
C ASP A 213 17.02 20.73 -1.62
N SER A 214 16.53 21.42 -2.65
CA SER A 214 15.24 22.13 -2.59
C SER A 214 14.07 21.16 -2.44
N VAL A 215 14.09 20.04 -3.16
CA VAL A 215 13.08 18.99 -3.07
C VAL A 215 13.11 18.35 -1.69
N ILE A 216 14.28 18.00 -1.18
CA ILE A 216 14.47 17.43 0.18
C ILE A 216 13.87 18.37 1.24
N LYS A 217 14.25 19.65 1.23
CA LYS A 217 13.73 20.63 2.20
C LYS A 217 12.22 20.77 2.19
N ARG A 218 11.59 20.70 1.01
CA ARG A 218 10.13 20.78 0.89
C ARG A 218 9.44 19.55 1.44
N LEU A 219 10.01 18.37 1.20
CA LEU A 219 9.50 17.12 1.78
C LEU A 219 9.66 17.11 3.31
N GLU A 220 10.79 17.58 3.84
CA GLU A 220 11.03 17.75 5.29
C GLU A 220 10.05 18.75 5.92
N ALA A 221 9.64 19.79 5.18
CA ALA A 221 8.60 20.72 5.57
C ALA A 221 7.17 20.12 5.52
N GLY A 222 7.02 18.85 5.15
CA GLY A 222 5.74 18.16 5.06
C GLY A 222 4.92 18.49 3.82
N GLU A 223 5.53 19.12 2.81
CA GLU A 223 4.84 19.33 1.54
C GLU A 223 4.48 17.98 0.90
N LYS A 224 3.30 17.94 0.27
CA LYS A 224 2.87 16.74 -0.45
C LYS A 224 3.87 16.40 -1.54
N PRO A 225 4.37 15.16 -1.57
CA PRO A 225 5.05 14.69 -2.75
C PRO A 225 4.02 14.76 -3.88
N GLY A 226 4.37 15.36 -4.99
CA GLY A 226 3.54 15.80 -6.09
C GLY A 226 2.24 15.07 -6.40
N ALA A 227 1.39 15.65 -7.23
CA ALA A 227 0.07 15.09 -7.52
C ALA A 227 0.18 13.80 -8.36
N ILE A 228 -0.08 12.65 -7.73
CA ILE A 228 -0.29 11.39 -8.44
C ILE A 228 -1.54 11.56 -9.32
N GLY A 229 -1.38 11.45 -10.63
CA GLY A 229 -2.51 11.46 -11.56
C GLY A 229 -2.56 12.61 -12.57
N LYS A 230 -1.54 13.47 -12.67
CA LYS A 230 -1.40 14.38 -13.83
C LYS A 230 -0.69 13.72 -15.02
N GLN A 231 -1.02 12.49 -15.33
CA GLN A 231 -0.76 12.04 -16.70
C GLN A 231 -1.92 12.56 -17.55
N THR A 232 -1.67 13.70 -18.21
CA THR A 232 -2.46 14.11 -19.36
C THR A 232 -2.51 12.95 -20.34
N ALA A 233 -3.71 12.41 -20.54
CA ALA A 233 -3.97 11.52 -21.64
C ALA A 233 -3.55 12.25 -22.93
N THR A 234 -2.36 11.94 -23.43
CA THR A 234 -1.96 12.31 -24.77
C THR A 234 -2.84 11.48 -25.70
N LYS A 235 -3.90 12.11 -26.23
CA LYS A 235 -4.67 11.58 -27.33
C LYS A 235 -3.72 11.37 -28.51
N SER A 236 -3.53 10.12 -28.90
CA SER A 236 -3.14 9.75 -30.25
C SER A 236 -4.39 9.62 -31.10
#